data_2e64ee5e4a6907ce2999fc3c6243f492
#
_entry.id   2e64ee5e4a6907ce2999fc3c6243f492
#
_cell.length_a   1.000
_cell.length_b   1.000
_cell.length_c   1.000
_cell.angle_alpha   90.00
_cell.angle_beta   90.00
_cell.angle_gamma   90.00
#
_symmetry.space_group_name_H-M   'P 1'
#
loop_
_entity.id
_entity.type
_entity.pdbx_description
1 polymer ?
#
loop_
_entity_poly.entity_id
_entity_poly.type
_entity_poly.pdbx_seq_one_letter_code
_entity_poly.pdbx_strand_id
1 'polypeptide(L)'
;VAVALSQSLLLVGVDSLMPDVRRLGSYNRPGTVTVLSADGQVIQKLGPATREKLMSGQMPLLVQRAFIAAEDRRFYQHNGIDPVGIGRAMVRNLKQGAVEEGASTITQQLARTVFLSQDRTILRKLNEVVLAGKLERQLSKQQILEQYLNNVYLGSSAYGISDAAWIYFSKTPAQLTLPEAALIAGLPPAPSVYSPLVNPDLALERRATVLRRMREAGFIDDLQLERASATPLALKPAEPKYWTSRAPYFTSWVAQELPKVLSPEQLEVGGLTIRTSLNMTWQERAQATINKHAPGEMQGAVVSMEPGTGMVRSMVGGKDFTTSQFNRAAQALRSPGSTFKLFVYLTALKEGMKPEDKINDRQVCYGGYCPRNFGNRYMG
;
A
#
# COMPACT_ATOMS: atom_id res chain seq x y z
N VAL A 1 21.38 40.75 -24.25
CA VAL A 1 22.32 40.06 -23.35
C VAL A 1 21.76 40.07 -21.91
N ALA A 2 21.34 41.25 -21.36
CA ALA A 2 20.82 41.37 -19.99
C ALA A 2 19.55 40.51 -19.73
N VAL A 3 18.60 40.43 -20.69
CA VAL A 3 17.37 39.64 -20.59
C VAL A 3 17.68 38.13 -20.61
N ALA A 4 18.65 37.71 -21.42
CA ALA A 4 19.09 36.30 -21.46
C ALA A 4 19.81 35.87 -20.18
N LEU A 5 20.62 36.77 -19.59
CA LEU A 5 21.28 36.54 -18.31
C LEU A 5 20.29 36.48 -17.13
N SER A 6 19.27 37.35 -17.11
CA SER A 6 18.22 37.31 -16.06
C SER A 6 17.36 36.06 -16.15
N GLN A 7 17.01 35.57 -17.34
CA GLN A 7 16.30 34.30 -17.54
C GLN A 7 17.16 33.10 -17.14
N SER A 8 18.45 33.10 -17.40
CA SER A 8 19.36 32.04 -17.00
C SER A 8 19.52 31.97 -15.47
N LEU A 9 19.63 33.12 -14.79
CA LEU A 9 19.74 33.22 -13.34
C LEU A 9 18.45 32.80 -12.64
N LEU A 10 17.28 33.15 -13.19
CA LEU A 10 15.98 32.69 -12.68
C LEU A 10 15.82 31.18 -12.82
N LEU A 11 16.21 30.59 -13.95
CA LEU A 11 16.14 29.13 -14.17
C LEU A 11 17.12 28.38 -13.24
N VAL A 12 18.32 28.88 -13.02
CA VAL A 12 19.29 28.26 -12.09
C VAL A 12 18.82 28.37 -10.64
N GLY A 13 18.25 29.53 -10.25
CA GLY A 13 17.69 29.72 -8.91
C GLY A 13 16.50 28.78 -8.62
N VAL A 14 15.60 28.62 -9.59
CA VAL A 14 14.43 27.67 -9.46
C VAL A 14 14.89 26.22 -9.48
N ASP A 15 15.88 25.86 -10.28
CA ASP A 15 16.41 24.50 -10.37
C ASP A 15 17.07 24.04 -9.07
N SER A 16 17.71 24.94 -8.32
CA SER A 16 18.33 24.65 -7.02
C SER A 16 17.33 24.48 -5.88
N LEU A 17 16.12 25.03 -5.99
CA LEU A 17 15.03 24.91 -5.04
C LEU A 17 14.20 23.63 -5.26
N MET A 18 14.37 22.97 -6.42
CA MET A 18 13.60 21.78 -6.77
C MET A 18 14.28 20.49 -6.28
N PRO A 19 13.49 19.46 -5.93
CA PRO A 19 14.02 18.15 -5.53
C PRO A 19 15.06 17.59 -6.51
N ASP A 20 16.04 16.88 -5.99
CA ASP A 20 17.03 16.18 -6.81
C ASP A 20 16.37 14.97 -7.50
N VAL A 21 16.23 15.06 -8.83
CA VAL A 21 15.59 13.99 -9.62
C VAL A 21 16.39 12.69 -9.67
N ARG A 22 17.68 12.70 -9.25
CA ARG A 22 18.49 11.49 -9.07
C ARG A 22 17.90 10.56 -7.99
N ARG A 23 17.11 11.10 -7.07
CA ARG A 23 16.37 10.32 -6.07
C ARG A 23 15.26 9.46 -6.66
N LEU A 24 14.93 9.61 -7.93
CA LEU A 24 13.91 8.81 -8.61
C LEU A 24 14.21 7.30 -8.53
N GLY A 25 15.50 6.91 -8.64
CA GLY A 25 15.92 5.51 -8.49
C GLY A 25 15.69 4.92 -7.11
N SER A 26 15.72 5.75 -6.06
CA SER A 26 15.46 5.36 -4.66
C SER A 26 14.02 5.65 -4.20
N TYR A 27 13.16 6.11 -5.11
CA TYR A 27 11.77 6.40 -4.76
C TYR A 27 11.04 5.15 -4.27
N ASN A 28 10.57 5.20 -3.04
CA ASN A 28 9.69 4.21 -2.45
C ASN A 28 8.26 4.73 -2.50
N ARG A 29 7.36 3.88 -2.93
CA ARG A 29 5.95 4.24 -3.08
C ARG A 29 5.34 4.56 -1.73
N PRO A 30 4.45 5.58 -1.63
CA PRO A 30 3.74 5.89 -0.39
C PRO A 30 3.04 4.67 0.21
N GLY A 31 2.93 4.63 1.54
CA GLY A 31 2.22 3.58 2.25
C GLY A 31 2.90 2.20 2.25
N THR A 32 4.15 2.07 1.77
CA THR A 32 4.86 0.78 1.84
C THR A 32 5.47 0.57 3.22
N VAL A 33 5.14 -0.55 3.85
CA VAL A 33 5.71 -0.96 5.13
C VAL A 33 6.24 -2.40 5.02
N THR A 34 7.48 -2.62 5.42
CA THR A 34 8.05 -3.96 5.58
C THR A 34 8.16 -4.26 7.06
N VAL A 35 7.49 -5.31 7.52
CA VAL A 35 7.56 -5.78 8.91
C VAL A 35 8.57 -6.93 8.97
N LEU A 36 9.60 -6.76 9.80
CA LEU A 36 10.66 -7.74 10.02
C LEU A 36 10.58 -8.33 11.43
N SER A 37 10.97 -9.59 11.56
CA SER A 37 11.25 -10.25 12.84
C SER A 37 12.53 -9.69 13.51
N ALA A 38 12.81 -10.13 14.71
CA ALA A 38 14.00 -9.74 15.46
C ALA A 38 15.32 -10.09 14.74
N ASP A 39 15.33 -11.21 14.01
CA ASP A 39 16.46 -11.71 13.22
C ASP A 39 16.46 -11.20 11.76
N GLY A 40 15.56 -10.29 11.42
CA GLY A 40 15.50 -9.63 10.10
C GLY A 40 14.74 -10.39 9.02
N GLN A 41 14.06 -11.51 9.35
CA GLN A 41 13.20 -12.18 8.37
C GLN A 41 11.96 -11.32 8.06
N VAL A 42 11.51 -11.30 6.81
CA VAL A 42 10.28 -10.61 6.43
C VAL A 42 9.07 -11.40 6.96
N ILE A 43 8.29 -10.75 7.82
CA ILE A 43 7.02 -11.28 8.34
C ILE A 43 5.87 -10.90 7.39
N GLN A 44 5.84 -9.63 7.00
CA GLN A 44 4.81 -9.08 6.11
C GLN A 44 5.35 -7.88 5.34
N LYS A 45 4.80 -7.67 4.16
CA LYS A 45 5.00 -6.43 3.40
C LYS A 45 3.63 -5.84 3.09
N LEU A 46 3.39 -4.64 3.57
CA LEU A 46 2.21 -3.83 3.24
C LEU A 46 2.57 -2.85 2.12
N GLY A 47 1.60 -2.49 1.28
CA GLY A 47 1.81 -1.56 0.17
C GLY A 47 1.58 -2.21 -1.19
N PRO A 48 2.35 -1.84 -2.24
CA PRO A 48 2.10 -2.30 -3.60
C PRO A 48 1.97 -3.81 -3.73
N ALA A 49 1.05 -4.25 -4.58
CA ALA A 49 0.59 -5.63 -4.66
C ALA A 49 1.71 -6.62 -5.00
N THR A 50 2.61 -6.27 -5.90
CA THR A 50 3.68 -7.18 -6.35
C THR A 50 5.07 -6.73 -5.96
N ARG A 51 5.29 -5.41 -5.78
CA ARG A 51 6.60 -4.77 -5.63
C ARG A 51 7.57 -5.04 -6.78
N GLU A 52 7.09 -5.59 -7.87
CA GLU A 52 7.89 -5.86 -9.05
C GLU A 52 8.05 -4.55 -9.84
N LYS A 53 9.30 -4.12 -10.02
CA LYS A 53 9.65 -3.02 -10.93
C LYS A 53 10.22 -3.65 -12.19
N LEU A 54 9.69 -3.22 -13.34
CA LEU A 54 10.21 -3.65 -14.64
C LEU A 54 11.22 -2.63 -15.15
N MET A 55 12.35 -3.10 -15.63
CA MET A 55 13.29 -2.28 -16.37
C MET A 55 12.76 -1.97 -17.77
N SER A 56 13.24 -0.91 -18.43
CA SER A 56 12.74 -0.50 -19.74
C SER A 56 12.75 -1.62 -20.78
N GLY A 57 13.79 -2.46 -20.79
CA GLY A 57 13.88 -3.62 -21.69
C GLY A 57 12.88 -4.76 -21.39
N GLN A 58 12.25 -4.76 -20.22
CA GLN A 58 11.25 -5.75 -19.79
C GLN A 58 9.81 -5.24 -19.97
N MET A 59 9.63 -3.95 -20.28
CA MET A 59 8.31 -3.34 -20.49
C MET A 59 7.71 -3.82 -21.81
N PRO A 60 6.56 -4.53 -21.80
CA PRO A 60 5.92 -4.98 -23.03
C PRO A 60 5.56 -3.78 -23.92
N LEU A 61 5.89 -3.88 -25.21
CA LEU A 61 5.61 -2.81 -26.18
C LEU A 61 4.13 -2.47 -26.26
N LEU A 62 3.27 -3.47 -26.13
CA LEU A 62 1.81 -3.31 -26.08
C LEU A 62 1.39 -2.37 -24.94
N VAL A 63 1.93 -2.56 -23.74
CA VAL A 63 1.66 -1.73 -22.57
C VAL A 63 2.16 -0.30 -22.79
N GLN A 64 3.40 -0.15 -23.27
CA GLN A 64 3.95 1.17 -23.59
C GLN A 64 3.04 1.94 -24.56
N ARG A 65 2.65 1.32 -25.66
CA ARG A 65 1.77 1.92 -26.68
C ARG A 65 0.39 2.28 -26.13
N ALA A 66 -0.20 1.44 -25.30
CA ALA A 66 -1.50 1.71 -24.68
C ALA A 66 -1.45 2.97 -23.78
N PHE A 67 -0.45 3.09 -22.91
CA PHE A 67 -0.31 4.27 -22.04
C PHE A 67 0.07 5.53 -22.83
N ILE A 68 0.95 5.44 -23.83
CA ILE A 68 1.29 6.58 -24.69
C ILE A 68 0.04 7.05 -25.44
N ALA A 69 -0.74 6.16 -26.01
CA ALA A 69 -1.98 6.51 -26.71
C ALA A 69 -3.03 7.12 -25.77
N ALA A 70 -3.12 6.60 -24.53
CA ALA A 70 -4.07 7.07 -23.55
C ALA A 70 -3.73 8.46 -22.99
N GLU A 71 -2.47 8.67 -22.60
CA GLU A 71 -2.06 9.80 -21.77
C GLU A 71 -1.27 10.87 -22.52
N ASP A 72 -0.42 10.47 -23.51
CA ASP A 72 0.53 11.39 -24.13
C ASP A 72 0.95 10.92 -25.53
N ARG A 73 0.09 11.13 -26.53
CA ARG A 73 0.30 10.62 -27.90
C ARG A 73 1.59 11.13 -28.56
N ARG A 74 2.09 12.27 -28.10
CA ARG A 74 3.29 12.90 -28.64
C ARG A 74 4.49 12.79 -27.71
N PHE A 75 4.47 11.82 -26.80
CA PHE A 75 5.48 11.64 -25.76
C PHE A 75 6.92 11.74 -26.26
N TYR A 76 7.22 11.14 -27.41
CA TYR A 76 8.56 11.19 -28.01
C TYR A 76 8.88 12.49 -28.79
N GLN A 77 7.91 13.44 -28.92
CA GLN A 77 8.04 14.64 -29.75
C GLN A 77 8.17 15.93 -28.97
N HIS A 78 8.12 15.88 -27.64
CA HIS A 78 8.24 17.06 -26.78
C HIS A 78 9.20 16.81 -25.61
N ASN A 79 9.60 17.87 -24.92
CA ASN A 79 10.52 17.84 -23.79
C ASN A 79 9.81 18.23 -22.47
N GLY A 80 8.87 17.37 -22.03
CA GLY A 80 8.16 17.50 -20.75
C GLY A 80 6.84 18.25 -20.83
N ILE A 81 6.65 19.14 -21.80
CA ILE A 81 5.41 19.87 -22.07
C ILE A 81 5.05 19.65 -23.55
N ASP A 82 3.77 19.38 -23.84
CA ASP A 82 3.24 19.30 -25.21
C ASP A 82 2.33 20.49 -25.51
N PRO A 83 2.87 21.62 -26.07
CA PRO A 83 2.05 22.78 -26.43
C PRO A 83 0.97 22.48 -27.45
N VAL A 84 1.24 21.55 -28.38
CA VAL A 84 0.28 21.14 -29.41
C VAL A 84 -0.86 20.32 -28.80
N GLY A 85 -0.52 19.42 -27.86
CA GLY A 85 -1.50 18.67 -27.08
C GLY A 85 -2.39 19.58 -26.23
N ILE A 86 -1.82 20.60 -25.59
CA ILE A 86 -2.57 21.60 -24.82
C ILE A 86 -3.56 22.34 -25.73
N GLY A 87 -3.10 22.83 -26.90
CA GLY A 87 -3.97 23.51 -27.89
C GLY A 87 -5.10 22.60 -28.39
N ARG A 88 -4.80 21.34 -28.71
CA ARG A 88 -5.81 20.35 -29.12
C ARG A 88 -6.84 20.07 -28.04
N ALA A 89 -6.41 19.85 -26.79
CA ALA A 89 -7.29 19.60 -25.65
C ALA A 89 -8.21 20.81 -25.40
N MET A 90 -7.67 22.03 -25.48
CA MET A 90 -8.45 23.26 -25.31
C MET A 90 -9.56 23.39 -26.37
N VAL A 91 -9.24 23.16 -27.64
CA VAL A 91 -10.25 23.20 -28.73
C VAL A 91 -11.32 22.12 -28.56
N ARG A 92 -10.93 20.90 -28.16
CA ARG A 92 -11.87 19.79 -27.95
C ARG A 92 -12.81 20.08 -26.75
N ASN A 93 -12.26 20.50 -25.63
CA ASN A 93 -13.03 20.80 -24.40
C ASN A 93 -14.00 21.97 -24.65
N LEU A 94 -13.61 22.99 -25.42
CA LEU A 94 -14.49 24.10 -25.84
C LEU A 94 -15.64 23.64 -26.72
N LYS A 95 -15.39 22.70 -27.66
CA LYS A 95 -16.43 22.16 -28.57
C LYS A 95 -17.46 21.28 -27.84
N GLN A 96 -17.06 20.60 -26.80
CA GLN A 96 -17.90 19.62 -26.09
C GLN A 96 -18.50 20.17 -24.80
N GLY A 97 -18.11 21.37 -24.35
CA GLY A 97 -18.60 21.98 -23.12
C GLY A 97 -18.22 21.24 -21.83
N ALA A 98 -17.30 20.26 -21.93
CA ALA A 98 -16.85 19.44 -20.82
C ALA A 98 -15.34 19.17 -20.92
N VAL A 99 -14.68 18.89 -19.77
CA VAL A 99 -13.26 18.54 -19.73
C VAL A 99 -13.11 17.04 -20.04
N GLU A 100 -12.99 16.71 -21.32
CA GLU A 100 -12.84 15.31 -21.78
C GLU A 100 -11.38 14.89 -22.01
N GLU A 101 -10.51 15.84 -22.33
CA GLU A 101 -9.11 15.56 -22.62
C GLU A 101 -8.19 16.31 -21.65
N GLY A 102 -7.35 15.54 -20.93
CA GLY A 102 -6.29 16.08 -20.09
C GLY A 102 -5.10 16.52 -20.96
N ALA A 103 -4.49 17.65 -20.60
CA ALA A 103 -3.35 18.21 -21.31
C ALA A 103 -2.00 17.95 -20.58
N SER A 104 -2.00 17.13 -19.53
CA SER A 104 -0.77 16.83 -18.79
C SER A 104 -0.01 15.69 -19.45
N THR A 105 1.31 15.86 -19.64
CA THR A 105 2.18 14.84 -20.21
C THR A 105 2.51 13.73 -19.20
N ILE A 106 2.99 12.58 -19.69
CA ILE A 106 3.52 11.49 -18.86
C ILE A 106 4.61 12.01 -17.91
N THR A 107 5.50 12.87 -18.40
CA THR A 107 6.59 13.45 -17.59
C THR A 107 6.06 14.33 -16.46
N GLN A 108 5.04 15.15 -16.71
CA GLN A 108 4.38 15.96 -15.68
C GLN A 108 3.67 15.09 -14.63
N GLN A 109 3.01 14.01 -15.07
CA GLN A 109 2.36 13.07 -14.16
C GLN A 109 3.38 12.32 -13.29
N LEU A 110 4.53 11.93 -13.85
CA LEU A 110 5.64 11.34 -13.10
C LEU A 110 6.19 12.34 -12.06
N ALA A 111 6.45 13.58 -12.46
CA ALA A 111 6.91 14.63 -11.56
C ALA A 111 5.96 14.83 -10.38
N ARG A 112 4.65 14.88 -10.64
CA ARG A 112 3.61 14.95 -9.61
C ARG A 112 3.64 13.74 -8.66
N THR A 113 3.70 12.55 -9.22
CA THR A 113 3.61 11.29 -8.43
C THR A 113 4.78 11.13 -7.48
N VAL A 114 5.98 11.55 -7.89
CA VAL A 114 7.22 11.28 -7.13
C VAL A 114 7.65 12.43 -6.24
N PHE A 115 7.43 13.67 -6.65
CA PHE A 115 8.07 14.82 -6.01
C PHE A 115 7.10 15.83 -5.39
N LEU A 116 5.81 15.75 -5.67
CA LEU A 116 4.85 16.77 -5.27
C LEU A 116 3.70 16.20 -4.43
N SER A 117 3.07 17.09 -3.62
CA SER A 117 1.85 16.73 -2.89
C SER A 117 0.66 16.56 -3.83
N GLN A 118 -0.41 15.92 -3.32
CA GLN A 118 -1.66 15.70 -4.08
C GLN A 118 -2.55 16.95 -4.14
N ASP A 119 -2.17 18.06 -3.50
CA ASP A 119 -2.94 19.30 -3.45
C ASP A 119 -3.15 19.91 -4.85
N ARG A 120 -4.36 20.38 -5.13
CA ARG A 120 -4.72 20.97 -6.42
C ARG A 120 -4.51 22.50 -6.41
N THR A 121 -3.26 22.95 -6.48
CA THR A 121 -2.91 24.37 -6.50
C THR A 121 -2.23 24.77 -7.81
N ILE A 122 -2.31 26.05 -8.16
CA ILE A 122 -1.60 26.63 -9.33
C ILE A 122 -0.08 26.49 -9.15
N LEU A 123 0.40 26.74 -7.94
CA LEU A 123 1.82 26.63 -7.62
C LEU A 123 2.35 25.21 -7.85
N ARG A 124 1.59 24.21 -7.42
CA ARG A 124 1.92 22.80 -7.69
C ARG A 124 2.00 22.54 -9.21
N LYS A 125 1.06 23.09 -10.00
CA LYS A 125 1.09 22.91 -11.46
C LYS A 125 2.30 23.56 -12.12
N LEU A 126 2.75 24.71 -11.63
CA LEU A 126 4.01 25.34 -12.08
C LEU A 126 5.21 24.44 -11.72
N ASN A 127 5.25 23.91 -10.49
CA ASN A 127 6.31 23.00 -10.05
C ASN A 127 6.34 21.71 -10.89
N GLU A 128 5.19 21.15 -11.30
CA GLU A 128 5.12 20.02 -12.24
C GLU A 128 5.83 20.34 -13.56
N VAL A 129 5.60 21.51 -14.11
CA VAL A 129 6.21 21.95 -15.38
C VAL A 129 7.72 22.06 -15.26
N VAL A 130 8.21 22.71 -14.20
CA VAL A 130 9.65 22.87 -13.96
C VAL A 130 10.34 21.54 -13.75
N LEU A 131 9.75 20.67 -12.90
CA LEU A 131 10.26 19.32 -12.64
C LEU A 131 10.21 18.43 -13.88
N ALA A 132 9.18 18.52 -14.70
CA ALA A 132 9.11 17.80 -15.97
C ALA A 132 10.27 18.19 -16.90
N GLY A 133 10.56 19.48 -17.02
CA GLY A 133 11.74 19.95 -17.78
C GLY A 133 13.07 19.46 -17.19
N LYS A 134 13.19 19.38 -15.86
CA LYS A 134 14.37 18.84 -15.17
C LYS A 134 14.54 17.35 -15.43
N LEU A 135 13.46 16.56 -15.36
CA LEU A 135 13.45 15.13 -15.67
C LEU A 135 13.90 14.87 -17.11
N GLU A 136 13.35 15.59 -18.07
CA GLU A 136 13.70 15.43 -19.50
C GLU A 136 15.15 15.78 -19.83
N ARG A 137 15.79 16.66 -19.06
CA ARG A 137 17.22 16.97 -19.20
C ARG A 137 18.13 15.89 -18.65
N GLN A 138 17.65 15.06 -17.70
CA GLN A 138 18.50 14.10 -16.98
C GLN A 138 18.18 12.64 -17.33
N LEU A 139 17.01 12.35 -17.87
CA LEU A 139 16.54 11.00 -18.17
C LEU A 139 16.12 10.88 -19.63
N SER A 140 16.39 9.74 -20.22
CA SER A 140 15.85 9.40 -21.54
C SER A 140 14.33 9.18 -21.48
N LYS A 141 13.65 9.32 -22.61
CA LYS A 141 12.23 9.02 -22.75
C LYS A 141 11.86 7.62 -22.26
N GLN A 142 12.73 6.64 -22.52
CA GLN A 142 12.53 5.27 -22.06
C GLN A 142 12.60 5.17 -20.53
N GLN A 143 13.54 5.84 -19.89
CA GLN A 143 13.65 5.89 -18.43
C GLN A 143 12.46 6.61 -17.78
N ILE A 144 11.98 7.70 -18.39
CA ILE A 144 10.79 8.41 -17.91
C ILE A 144 9.57 7.51 -17.98
N LEU A 145 9.36 6.82 -19.12
CA LEU A 145 8.23 5.90 -19.30
C LEU A 145 8.32 4.70 -18.34
N GLU A 146 9.52 4.15 -18.14
CA GLU A 146 9.78 3.09 -17.16
C GLU A 146 9.35 3.52 -15.75
N GLN A 147 9.82 4.69 -15.31
CA GLN A 147 9.48 5.19 -13.98
C GLN A 147 8.00 5.50 -13.84
N TYR A 148 7.36 6.03 -14.88
CA TYR A 148 5.92 6.27 -14.90
C TYR A 148 5.13 4.97 -14.77
N LEU A 149 5.39 4.00 -15.63
CA LEU A 149 4.69 2.72 -15.65
C LEU A 149 4.91 1.90 -14.36
N ASN A 150 6.01 2.10 -13.67
CA ASN A 150 6.27 1.45 -12.39
C ASN A 150 5.62 2.15 -11.19
N ASN A 151 5.23 3.44 -11.29
CA ASN A 151 4.83 4.22 -10.12
C ASN A 151 3.42 4.81 -10.20
N VAL A 152 2.81 4.89 -11.38
CA VAL A 152 1.47 5.48 -11.55
C VAL A 152 0.42 4.70 -10.74
N TYR A 153 -0.47 5.43 -10.04
CA TYR A 153 -1.58 4.80 -9.33
C TYR A 153 -2.68 4.40 -10.31
N LEU A 154 -3.14 3.16 -10.21
CA LEU A 154 -4.06 2.53 -11.14
C LEU A 154 -5.34 1.98 -10.46
N GLY A 155 -5.66 2.49 -9.27
CA GLY A 155 -6.84 2.06 -8.50
C GLY A 155 -6.63 0.77 -7.71
N SER A 156 -7.54 0.46 -6.78
CA SER A 156 -7.55 -0.77 -5.98
C SER A 156 -6.19 -1.13 -5.36
N SER A 157 -5.47 -0.11 -4.85
CA SER A 157 -4.10 -0.23 -4.31
C SER A 157 -3.03 -0.70 -5.30
N ALA A 158 -3.32 -0.67 -6.61
CA ALA A 158 -2.35 -0.97 -7.65
C ALA A 158 -1.48 0.24 -7.97
N TYR A 159 -0.19 0.10 -7.80
CA TYR A 159 0.83 1.10 -8.14
C TYR A 159 1.77 0.54 -9.21
N GLY A 160 1.63 1.06 -10.41
CA GLY A 160 2.34 0.59 -11.60
C GLY A 160 1.70 -0.62 -12.25
N ILE A 161 2.21 -0.93 -13.44
CA ILE A 161 1.64 -1.92 -14.34
C ILE A 161 1.71 -3.35 -13.79
N SER A 162 2.76 -3.69 -13.01
CA SER A 162 2.89 -5.03 -12.42
C SER A 162 1.79 -5.29 -11.39
N ASP A 163 1.50 -4.29 -10.54
CA ASP A 163 0.43 -4.40 -9.56
C ASP A 163 -0.94 -4.50 -10.23
N ALA A 164 -1.21 -3.65 -11.24
CA ALA A 164 -2.50 -3.64 -11.94
C ALA A 164 -2.74 -4.95 -12.70
N ALA A 165 -1.74 -5.47 -13.40
CA ALA A 165 -1.83 -6.75 -14.09
C ALA A 165 -2.13 -7.91 -13.13
N TRP A 166 -1.52 -7.89 -11.95
CA TRP A 166 -1.77 -8.89 -10.92
C TRP A 166 -3.15 -8.73 -10.28
N ILE A 167 -3.47 -7.53 -9.77
CA ILE A 167 -4.73 -7.28 -9.04
C ILE A 167 -5.95 -7.53 -9.90
N TYR A 168 -5.93 -7.10 -11.17
CA TYR A 168 -7.12 -7.20 -12.01
C TYR A 168 -7.22 -8.52 -12.77
N PHE A 169 -6.08 -9.14 -13.11
CA PHE A 169 -6.05 -10.26 -14.03
C PHE A 169 -5.25 -11.49 -13.56
N SER A 170 -4.60 -11.45 -12.40
CA SER A 170 -3.67 -12.50 -11.93
C SER A 170 -2.57 -12.81 -12.94
N LYS A 171 -2.07 -11.78 -13.64
CA LYS A 171 -1.08 -11.88 -14.73
C LYS A 171 0.15 -11.05 -14.44
N THR A 172 1.24 -11.37 -15.14
CA THR A 172 2.37 -10.45 -15.32
C THR A 172 2.08 -9.48 -16.45
N PRO A 173 2.75 -8.31 -16.52
CA PRO A 173 2.58 -7.36 -17.63
C PRO A 173 2.81 -7.95 -19.02
N ALA A 174 3.72 -8.92 -19.16
CA ALA A 174 4.01 -9.61 -20.41
C ALA A 174 2.85 -10.52 -20.90
N GLN A 175 1.97 -10.93 -20.01
CA GLN A 175 0.83 -11.79 -20.31
C GLN A 175 -0.47 -11.02 -20.62
N LEU A 176 -0.43 -9.68 -20.52
CA LEU A 176 -1.61 -8.86 -20.79
C LEU A 176 -1.97 -8.91 -22.28
N THR A 177 -3.24 -9.09 -22.55
CA THR A 177 -3.83 -8.97 -23.89
C THR A 177 -4.10 -7.50 -24.25
N LEU A 178 -4.37 -7.21 -25.50
CA LEU A 178 -4.69 -5.85 -25.97
C LEU A 178 -5.85 -5.20 -25.20
N PRO A 179 -7.03 -5.85 -25.00
CA PRO A 179 -8.12 -5.27 -24.24
C PRO A 179 -7.77 -5.04 -22.75
N GLU A 180 -6.95 -5.90 -22.14
CA GLU A 180 -6.51 -5.76 -20.75
C GLU A 180 -5.51 -4.60 -20.58
N ALA A 181 -4.53 -4.50 -21.48
CA ALA A 181 -3.58 -3.39 -21.47
C ALA A 181 -4.28 -2.04 -21.71
N ALA A 182 -5.23 -1.99 -22.65
CA ALA A 182 -6.03 -0.80 -22.93
C ALA A 182 -6.92 -0.41 -21.74
N LEU A 183 -7.50 -1.38 -21.04
CA LEU A 183 -8.29 -1.13 -19.84
C LEU A 183 -7.42 -0.48 -18.75
N ILE A 184 -6.28 -1.08 -18.43
CA ILE A 184 -5.38 -0.55 -17.39
C ILE A 184 -4.88 0.85 -17.78
N ALA A 185 -4.52 1.07 -19.04
CA ALA A 185 -4.06 2.38 -19.54
C ALA A 185 -5.17 3.46 -19.49
N GLY A 186 -6.42 3.08 -19.35
CA GLY A 186 -7.55 3.99 -19.19
C GLY A 186 -7.78 4.50 -17.78
N LEU A 187 -7.11 3.94 -16.76
CA LEU A 187 -7.39 4.22 -15.34
C LEU A 187 -6.80 5.53 -14.79
N PRO A 188 -5.61 6.01 -15.21
CA PRO A 188 -4.91 7.11 -14.56
C PRO A 188 -5.71 8.41 -14.32
N PRO A 189 -6.66 8.82 -15.18
CA PRO A 189 -7.39 10.08 -14.96
C PRO A 189 -8.27 10.09 -13.70
N ALA A 190 -8.82 8.94 -13.30
CA ALA A 190 -9.61 8.78 -12.08
C ALA A 190 -9.56 7.31 -11.59
N PRO A 191 -8.40 6.85 -11.07
CA PRO A 191 -8.13 5.43 -10.87
C PRO A 191 -9.12 4.73 -9.94
N SER A 192 -9.58 5.41 -8.89
CA SER A 192 -10.55 4.84 -7.96
C SER A 192 -11.97 4.76 -8.56
N VAL A 193 -12.31 5.69 -9.46
CA VAL A 193 -13.61 5.71 -10.13
C VAL A 193 -13.65 4.71 -11.29
N TYR A 194 -12.59 4.66 -12.08
CA TYR A 194 -12.49 3.79 -13.25
C TYR A 194 -11.99 2.36 -12.93
N SER A 195 -11.74 2.05 -11.66
CA SER A 195 -11.35 0.69 -11.26
C SER A 195 -12.41 -0.32 -11.71
N PRO A 196 -12.04 -1.37 -12.47
CA PRO A 196 -12.99 -2.35 -12.96
C PRO A 196 -13.61 -3.22 -11.84
N LEU A 197 -13.01 -3.22 -10.64
CA LEU A 197 -13.57 -3.88 -9.44
C LEU A 197 -14.67 -3.03 -8.77
N VAL A 198 -14.72 -1.73 -9.09
CA VAL A 198 -15.69 -0.78 -8.51
C VAL A 198 -16.77 -0.44 -9.53
N ASN A 199 -16.37 -0.04 -10.74
CA ASN A 199 -17.26 0.42 -11.81
C ASN A 199 -16.88 -0.24 -13.15
N PRO A 200 -17.27 -1.50 -13.38
CA PRO A 200 -16.91 -2.25 -14.59
C PRO A 200 -17.36 -1.58 -15.88
N ASP A 201 -18.53 -0.94 -15.91
CA ASP A 201 -19.06 -0.27 -17.09
C ASP A 201 -18.22 0.95 -17.48
N LEU A 202 -17.87 1.81 -16.52
CA LEU A 202 -16.97 2.95 -16.72
C LEU A 202 -15.57 2.49 -17.15
N ALA A 203 -15.09 1.38 -16.63
CA ALA A 203 -13.82 0.79 -17.06
C ALA A 203 -13.87 0.34 -18.53
N LEU A 204 -14.99 -0.24 -18.99
CA LEU A 204 -15.22 -0.62 -20.40
C LEU A 204 -15.28 0.60 -21.32
N GLU A 205 -15.95 1.67 -20.92
CA GLU A 205 -15.99 2.94 -21.66
C GLU A 205 -14.58 3.55 -21.82
N ARG A 206 -13.80 3.52 -20.75
CA ARG A 206 -12.41 3.98 -20.77
C ARG A 206 -11.53 3.11 -21.65
N ARG A 207 -11.69 1.78 -21.60
CA ARG A 207 -11.03 0.83 -22.49
C ARG A 207 -11.32 1.16 -23.95
N ALA A 208 -12.59 1.34 -24.31
CA ALA A 208 -12.99 1.69 -25.67
C ALA A 208 -12.35 3.01 -26.14
N THR A 209 -12.25 4.00 -25.25
CA THR A 209 -11.56 5.26 -25.53
C THR A 209 -10.08 5.05 -25.81
N VAL A 210 -9.38 4.22 -25.01
CA VAL A 210 -7.96 3.93 -25.22
C VAL A 210 -7.74 3.16 -26.54
N LEU A 211 -8.54 2.15 -26.81
CA LEU A 211 -8.45 1.37 -28.06
C LEU A 211 -8.62 2.26 -29.30
N ARG A 212 -9.60 3.18 -29.31
CA ARG A 212 -9.74 4.17 -30.39
C ARG A 212 -8.48 5.05 -30.53
N ARG A 213 -7.92 5.52 -29.41
CA ARG A 213 -6.70 6.31 -29.41
C ARG A 213 -5.48 5.54 -29.92
N MET A 214 -5.39 4.25 -29.60
CA MET A 214 -4.33 3.37 -30.12
C MET A 214 -4.45 3.21 -31.64
N ARG A 215 -5.66 3.07 -32.16
CA ARG A 215 -5.92 3.01 -33.61
C ARG A 215 -5.56 4.35 -34.28
N GLU A 216 -6.01 5.48 -33.74
CA GLU A 216 -5.68 6.81 -34.23
C GLU A 216 -4.15 7.10 -34.25
N ALA A 217 -3.42 6.51 -33.33
CA ALA A 217 -1.95 6.58 -33.25
C ALA A 217 -1.24 5.57 -34.18
N GLY A 218 -1.97 4.71 -34.88
CA GLY A 218 -1.40 3.67 -35.75
C GLY A 218 -0.76 2.50 -35.00
N PHE A 219 -1.05 2.32 -33.72
CA PHE A 219 -0.52 1.23 -32.91
C PHE A 219 -1.27 -0.08 -33.07
N ILE A 220 -2.54 -0.01 -33.52
CA ILE A 220 -3.40 -1.13 -33.88
C ILE A 220 -4.18 -0.81 -35.16
N ASP A 221 -4.62 -1.84 -35.86
CA ASP A 221 -5.50 -1.72 -37.02
C ASP A 221 -7.00 -1.80 -36.65
N ASP A 222 -7.89 -1.64 -37.67
CA ASP A 222 -9.33 -1.64 -37.45
C ASP A 222 -9.85 -3.01 -36.99
N LEU A 223 -9.29 -4.11 -37.48
CA LEU A 223 -9.65 -5.47 -37.08
C LEU A 223 -9.26 -5.75 -35.60
N GLN A 224 -8.08 -5.28 -35.19
CA GLN A 224 -7.63 -5.38 -33.80
C GLN A 224 -8.53 -4.53 -32.87
N LEU A 225 -8.92 -3.33 -33.30
CA LEU A 225 -9.85 -2.48 -32.56
C LEU A 225 -11.20 -3.18 -32.38
N GLU A 226 -11.78 -3.72 -33.44
CA GLU A 226 -13.07 -4.42 -33.40
C GLU A 226 -13.02 -5.62 -32.45
N ARG A 227 -12.05 -6.51 -32.62
CA ARG A 227 -11.88 -7.71 -31.79
C ARG A 227 -11.67 -7.37 -30.32
N ALA A 228 -10.80 -6.39 -30.02
CA ALA A 228 -10.53 -5.97 -28.66
C ALA A 228 -11.74 -5.30 -27.99
N SER A 229 -12.54 -4.54 -28.76
CA SER A 229 -13.76 -3.91 -28.27
C SER A 229 -14.86 -4.93 -27.96
N ALA A 230 -15.00 -5.96 -28.78
CA ALA A 230 -15.96 -7.05 -28.58
C ALA A 230 -15.58 -8.02 -27.45
N THR A 231 -14.32 -8.00 -26.99
CA THR A 231 -13.86 -8.90 -25.94
C THR A 231 -14.53 -8.58 -24.59
N PRO A 232 -15.21 -9.54 -23.94
CA PRO A 232 -15.79 -9.35 -22.61
C PRO A 232 -14.76 -8.96 -21.56
N LEU A 233 -15.21 -8.32 -20.50
CA LEU A 233 -14.37 -8.02 -19.33
C LEU A 233 -14.19 -9.31 -18.53
N ALA A 234 -13.03 -9.92 -18.66
CA ALA A 234 -12.68 -11.18 -17.97
C ALA A 234 -11.72 -10.88 -16.82
N LEU A 235 -12.23 -10.27 -15.74
CA LEU A 235 -11.46 -10.04 -14.51
C LEU A 235 -11.14 -11.37 -13.83
N LYS A 236 -9.92 -11.45 -13.32
CA LYS A 236 -9.46 -12.51 -12.40
C LYS A 236 -8.73 -11.85 -11.24
N PRO A 237 -9.47 -11.23 -10.32
CA PRO A 237 -8.87 -10.49 -9.22
C PRO A 237 -7.98 -11.38 -8.36
N ALA A 238 -6.83 -10.84 -7.96
CA ALA A 238 -5.91 -11.50 -7.04
C ALA A 238 -5.61 -10.59 -5.85
N GLU A 239 -5.42 -11.22 -4.69
CA GLU A 239 -4.88 -10.50 -3.54
C GLU A 239 -3.41 -10.12 -3.78
N PRO A 240 -2.94 -9.01 -3.19
CA PRO A 240 -1.55 -8.64 -3.25
C PRO A 240 -0.62 -9.77 -2.79
N LYS A 241 0.42 -10.07 -3.56
CA LYS A 241 1.34 -11.21 -3.34
C LYS A 241 1.99 -11.25 -1.94
N TYR A 242 2.09 -10.12 -1.27
CA TYR A 242 2.79 -9.99 0.01
C TYR A 242 1.91 -9.56 1.18
N TRP A 243 0.58 -9.57 1.01
CA TRP A 243 -0.36 -9.24 2.09
C TRP A 243 -0.50 -10.37 3.11
N THR A 244 -0.27 -11.60 2.70
CA THR A 244 -0.24 -12.73 3.63
C THR A 244 0.90 -12.57 4.62
N SER A 245 0.54 -12.31 5.85
CA SER A 245 1.49 -12.29 6.94
C SER A 245 1.81 -13.71 7.41
N ARG A 246 3.09 -13.96 7.70
CA ARG A 246 3.52 -15.19 8.40
C ARG A 246 3.10 -15.21 9.87
N ALA A 247 2.67 -14.05 10.41
CA ALA A 247 2.18 -13.89 11.77
C ALA A 247 1.02 -12.88 11.81
N PRO A 248 -0.15 -13.18 11.20
CA PRO A 248 -1.17 -12.18 10.91
C PRO A 248 -1.78 -11.52 12.14
N TYR A 249 -1.96 -12.23 13.25
CA TYR A 249 -2.41 -11.64 14.52
C TYR A 249 -1.40 -10.63 15.08
N PHE A 250 -0.10 -10.95 14.98
CA PHE A 250 0.94 -10.05 15.44
C PHE A 250 1.06 -8.82 14.53
N THR A 251 1.08 -8.99 13.22
CA THR A 251 1.21 -7.86 12.29
C THR A 251 0.00 -6.95 12.28
N SER A 252 -1.22 -7.47 12.51
CA SER A 252 -2.42 -6.64 12.69
C SER A 252 -2.33 -5.80 13.98
N TRP A 253 -1.77 -6.36 15.05
CA TRP A 253 -1.50 -5.60 16.26
C TRP A 253 -0.41 -4.55 16.05
N VAL A 254 0.69 -4.87 15.38
CA VAL A 254 1.72 -3.89 15.00
C VAL A 254 1.11 -2.74 14.21
N ALA A 255 0.24 -3.02 13.23
CA ALA A 255 -0.43 -1.97 12.46
C ALA A 255 -1.29 -1.03 13.31
N GLN A 256 -1.92 -1.53 14.39
CA GLN A 256 -2.67 -0.71 15.35
C GLN A 256 -1.78 0.12 16.27
N GLU A 257 -0.56 -0.35 16.55
CA GLU A 257 0.40 0.37 17.42
C GLU A 257 1.20 1.45 16.66
N LEU A 258 1.40 1.28 15.33
CA LEU A 258 2.19 2.22 14.52
C LEU A 258 1.74 3.69 14.62
N PRO A 259 0.43 4.03 14.58
CA PRO A 259 -0.02 5.42 14.73
C PRO A 259 0.25 6.04 16.10
N LYS A 260 0.62 5.24 17.12
CA LYS A 260 0.99 5.74 18.44
C LYS A 260 2.46 6.19 18.51
N VAL A 261 3.29 5.72 17.60
CA VAL A 261 4.74 5.97 17.58
C VAL A 261 5.22 6.70 16.32
N LEU A 262 4.41 6.76 15.27
CA LEU A 262 4.70 7.43 13.99
C LEU A 262 3.62 8.46 13.70
N SER A 263 4.02 9.61 13.15
CA SER A 263 3.05 10.61 12.69
C SER A 263 2.32 10.15 11.41
N PRO A 264 1.12 10.69 11.12
CA PRO A 264 0.41 10.41 9.86
C PRO A 264 1.29 10.65 8.63
N GLU A 265 2.09 11.73 8.62
CA GLU A 265 2.97 12.09 7.52
C GLU A 265 4.07 11.03 7.32
N GLN A 266 4.63 10.47 8.40
CA GLN A 266 5.64 9.40 8.32
C GLN A 266 5.04 8.12 7.74
N LEU A 267 3.78 7.80 8.08
CA LEU A 267 3.08 6.63 7.54
C LEU A 267 2.74 6.81 6.06
N GLU A 268 2.41 8.03 5.63
CA GLU A 268 2.08 8.35 4.23
C GLU A 268 3.31 8.32 3.31
N VAL A 269 4.47 8.76 3.79
CA VAL A 269 5.70 8.78 2.98
C VAL A 269 6.08 7.40 2.48
N GLY A 270 5.80 6.33 3.26
CA GLY A 270 6.10 4.95 2.86
C GLY A 270 7.59 4.60 2.92
N GLY A 271 7.90 3.40 2.46
CA GLY A 271 9.28 2.88 2.49
C GLY A 271 9.74 2.48 3.90
N LEU A 272 8.83 2.41 4.86
CA LEU A 272 9.15 2.10 6.25
C LEU A 272 9.59 0.65 6.40
N THR A 273 10.64 0.45 7.20
CA THR A 273 11.05 -0.87 7.66
C THR A 273 10.88 -0.93 9.18
N ILE A 274 9.91 -1.73 9.61
CA ILE A 274 9.56 -1.92 11.02
C ILE A 274 10.24 -3.19 11.52
N ARG A 275 11.30 -3.05 12.28
CA ARG A 275 11.94 -4.18 12.95
C ARG A 275 11.21 -4.44 14.27
N THR A 276 10.67 -5.64 14.41
CA THR A 276 9.93 -6.06 15.60
C THR A 276 10.77 -6.99 16.49
N SER A 277 10.25 -7.27 17.67
CA SER A 277 10.82 -8.23 18.61
C SER A 277 10.39 -9.68 18.34
N LEU A 278 9.54 -9.94 17.34
CA LEU A 278 8.99 -11.27 17.07
C LEU A 278 10.09 -12.28 16.71
N ASN A 279 10.05 -13.45 17.34
CA ASN A 279 10.88 -14.60 16.98
C ASN A 279 10.05 -15.57 16.13
N MET A 280 10.41 -15.74 14.86
CA MET A 280 9.62 -16.56 13.94
C MET A 280 9.52 -18.03 14.36
N THR A 281 10.57 -18.60 14.93
CA THR A 281 10.53 -19.99 15.42
C THR A 281 9.53 -20.16 16.57
N TRP A 282 9.51 -19.21 17.50
CA TRP A 282 8.53 -19.23 18.61
C TRP A 282 7.12 -18.99 18.13
N GLN A 283 6.96 -18.08 17.16
CA GLN A 283 5.67 -17.77 16.55
C GLN A 283 5.05 -19.00 15.88
N GLU A 284 5.83 -19.70 15.07
CA GLU A 284 5.39 -20.90 14.34
C GLU A 284 5.03 -22.04 15.32
N ARG A 285 5.85 -22.23 16.37
CA ARG A 285 5.56 -23.20 17.44
C ARG A 285 4.29 -22.85 18.23
N ALA A 286 4.11 -21.56 18.56
CA ALA A 286 2.92 -21.09 19.27
C ALA A 286 1.66 -21.32 18.43
N GLN A 287 1.68 -21.01 17.12
CA GLN A 287 0.56 -21.26 16.23
C GLN A 287 0.24 -22.76 16.10
N ALA A 288 1.27 -23.59 15.91
CA ALA A 288 1.11 -25.03 15.86
C ALA A 288 0.52 -25.61 17.15
N THR A 289 0.94 -25.06 18.31
CA THR A 289 0.42 -25.46 19.63
C THR A 289 -1.07 -25.14 19.75
N ILE A 290 -1.50 -23.92 19.38
CA ILE A 290 -2.93 -23.56 19.39
C ILE A 290 -3.72 -24.47 18.45
N ASN A 291 -3.23 -24.71 17.23
CA ASN A 291 -3.92 -25.56 16.26
C ASN A 291 -4.08 -27.00 16.77
N LYS A 292 -3.06 -27.51 17.47
CA LYS A 292 -3.06 -28.87 18.02
C LYS A 292 -3.96 -29.04 19.25
N HIS A 293 -3.97 -28.05 20.16
CA HIS A 293 -4.57 -28.21 21.49
C HIS A 293 -5.91 -27.51 21.69
N ALA A 294 -6.38 -26.70 20.74
CA ALA A 294 -7.74 -26.15 20.76
C ALA A 294 -8.71 -27.09 20.00
N PRO A 295 -9.50 -27.93 20.69
CA PRO A 295 -10.36 -28.91 20.03
C PRO A 295 -11.56 -28.27 19.31
N GLY A 296 -12.01 -28.88 18.22
CA GLY A 296 -13.20 -28.46 17.47
C GLY A 296 -13.16 -26.97 17.08
N GLU A 297 -14.23 -26.26 17.37
CA GLU A 297 -14.36 -24.82 17.12
C GLU A 297 -13.74 -23.91 18.19
N MET A 298 -13.22 -24.50 19.27
CA MET A 298 -12.57 -23.72 20.32
C MET A 298 -11.39 -22.94 19.77
N GLN A 299 -11.25 -21.71 20.26
CA GLN A 299 -10.16 -20.81 19.93
C GLN A 299 -9.22 -20.72 21.12
N GLY A 300 -7.95 -20.41 20.82
CA GLY A 300 -6.93 -20.19 21.85
C GLY A 300 -6.07 -18.98 21.52
N ALA A 301 -5.39 -18.44 22.51
CA ALA A 301 -4.44 -17.36 22.33
C ALA A 301 -3.17 -17.61 23.14
N VAL A 302 -2.03 -17.17 22.61
CA VAL A 302 -0.72 -17.22 23.26
C VAL A 302 0.00 -15.91 23.06
N VAL A 303 0.58 -15.37 24.14
CA VAL A 303 1.57 -14.29 24.09
C VAL A 303 2.79 -14.76 24.86
N SER A 304 3.95 -14.76 24.21
CA SER A 304 5.23 -15.02 24.88
C SER A 304 6.01 -13.73 24.97
N MET A 305 6.42 -13.37 26.18
CA MET A 305 7.17 -12.15 26.45
C MET A 305 8.52 -12.50 27.08
N GLU A 306 9.52 -11.71 26.76
CA GLU A 306 10.84 -11.83 27.37
C GLU A 306 10.84 -11.20 28.76
N PRO A 307 11.22 -11.95 29.80
CA PRO A 307 11.37 -11.39 31.14
C PRO A 307 12.39 -10.25 31.17
N GLY A 308 12.09 -9.20 31.90
CA GLY A 308 12.97 -8.03 32.06
C GLY A 308 12.85 -6.96 31.01
N THR A 309 12.60 -7.30 29.72
CA THR A 309 12.42 -6.31 28.64
C THR A 309 10.95 -6.08 28.29
N GLY A 310 10.07 -7.06 28.53
CA GLY A 310 8.67 -7.03 28.13
C GLY A 310 8.45 -7.20 26.62
N MET A 311 9.49 -7.51 25.85
CA MET A 311 9.41 -7.68 24.40
C MET A 311 8.55 -8.90 24.04
N VAL A 312 7.56 -8.70 23.17
CA VAL A 312 6.70 -9.77 22.66
C VAL A 312 7.48 -10.61 21.65
N ARG A 313 7.71 -11.88 21.96
CA ARG A 313 8.46 -12.83 21.13
C ARG A 313 7.56 -13.70 20.26
N SER A 314 6.32 -13.95 20.67
CA SER A 314 5.27 -14.54 19.85
C SER A 314 3.89 -14.03 20.25
N MET A 315 2.95 -13.98 19.29
CA MET A 315 1.56 -13.60 19.55
C MET A 315 0.64 -14.34 18.58
N VAL A 316 -0.24 -15.16 19.13
CA VAL A 316 -1.27 -15.91 18.40
C VAL A 316 -2.63 -15.57 19.00
N GLY A 317 -3.56 -15.09 18.19
CA GLY A 317 -4.89 -14.67 18.64
C GLY A 317 -6.01 -15.63 18.29
N GLY A 318 -5.70 -16.75 17.61
CA GLY A 318 -6.68 -17.74 17.17
C GLY A 318 -6.05 -18.84 16.33
N LYS A 319 -6.86 -19.81 15.90
CA LYS A 319 -6.41 -20.93 15.06
C LYS A 319 -6.09 -20.49 13.63
N ASP A 320 -6.98 -19.68 13.05
CA ASP A 320 -6.88 -19.24 11.68
C ASP A 320 -7.39 -17.80 11.55
N PHE A 321 -6.52 -16.92 11.06
CA PHE A 321 -6.80 -15.51 10.87
C PHE A 321 -7.79 -15.25 9.72
N THR A 322 -7.85 -16.13 8.73
CA THR A 322 -8.77 -16.00 7.59
C THR A 322 -10.23 -16.20 8.01
N THR A 323 -10.47 -17.08 8.97
CA THR A 323 -11.81 -17.37 9.51
C THR A 323 -12.19 -16.45 10.67
N SER A 324 -11.21 -15.95 11.46
CA SER A 324 -11.44 -15.06 12.59
C SER A 324 -10.27 -14.09 12.78
N GLN A 325 -10.47 -12.83 12.36
CA GLN A 325 -9.47 -11.76 12.52
C GLN A 325 -9.43 -11.18 13.95
N PHE A 326 -10.37 -11.58 14.83
CA PHE A 326 -10.40 -11.13 16.22
C PHE A 326 -9.17 -11.63 16.97
N ASN A 327 -8.27 -10.71 17.31
CA ASN A 327 -7.03 -11.02 18.02
C ASN A 327 -7.28 -11.20 19.51
N ARG A 328 -7.55 -12.42 19.93
CA ARG A 328 -7.86 -12.73 21.35
C ARG A 328 -6.69 -12.44 22.28
N ALA A 329 -5.48 -12.43 21.78
CA ALA A 329 -4.29 -12.10 22.56
C ALA A 329 -4.23 -10.62 22.97
N ALA A 330 -4.82 -9.71 22.16
CA ALA A 330 -4.78 -8.26 22.39
C ALA A 330 -6.15 -7.64 22.69
N GLN A 331 -7.25 -8.26 22.25
CA GLN A 331 -8.58 -7.64 22.26
C GLN A 331 -9.59 -8.35 23.18
N ALA A 332 -9.35 -9.62 23.53
CA ALA A 332 -10.32 -10.37 24.36
C ALA A 332 -10.29 -9.91 25.80
N LEU A 333 -11.45 -9.52 26.29
CA LEU A 333 -11.65 -9.27 27.73
C LEU A 333 -12.06 -10.59 28.41
N ARG A 334 -11.21 -11.10 29.29
CA ARG A 334 -11.42 -12.33 30.03
C ARG A 334 -11.06 -12.14 31.51
N SER A 335 -11.79 -12.83 32.38
CA SER A 335 -11.46 -12.86 33.81
C SER A 335 -10.07 -13.49 33.97
N PRO A 336 -9.16 -12.84 34.71
CA PRO A 336 -7.83 -13.38 34.96
C PRO A 336 -7.87 -14.63 35.88
N GLY A 337 -8.99 -14.85 36.57
CA GLY A 337 -9.11 -15.97 37.52
C GLY A 337 -8.00 -15.94 38.57
N SER A 338 -7.45 -17.09 38.89
CA SER A 338 -6.38 -17.23 39.91
C SER A 338 -5.05 -16.57 39.52
N THR A 339 -4.85 -16.21 38.24
CA THR A 339 -3.65 -15.46 37.84
C THR A 339 -3.59 -14.10 38.53
N PHE A 340 -4.76 -13.52 38.87
CA PHE A 340 -4.82 -12.25 39.60
C PHE A 340 -4.20 -12.32 41.00
N LYS A 341 -4.10 -13.51 41.60
CA LYS A 341 -3.47 -13.71 42.91
C LYS A 341 -2.01 -13.24 42.98
N LEU A 342 -1.30 -13.30 41.83
CA LEU A 342 0.05 -12.77 41.72
C LEU A 342 0.10 -11.28 42.14
N PHE A 343 -0.83 -10.47 41.63
CA PHE A 343 -0.88 -9.05 41.96
C PHE A 343 -1.25 -8.80 43.42
N VAL A 344 -2.14 -9.63 43.98
CA VAL A 344 -2.51 -9.58 45.40
C VAL A 344 -1.27 -9.86 46.29
N TYR A 345 -0.53 -10.92 45.99
CA TYR A 345 0.67 -11.27 46.72
C TYR A 345 1.77 -10.24 46.56
N LEU A 346 1.99 -9.72 45.36
CA LEU A 346 2.97 -8.64 45.15
C LEU A 346 2.61 -7.38 45.93
N THR A 347 1.34 -7.03 46.03
CA THR A 347 0.89 -5.89 46.84
C THR A 347 1.14 -6.17 48.31
N ALA A 348 0.79 -7.35 48.82
CA ALA A 348 1.03 -7.72 50.18
C ALA A 348 2.53 -7.66 50.58
N LEU A 349 3.41 -8.17 49.72
CA LEU A 349 4.86 -8.08 49.90
C LEU A 349 5.36 -6.61 49.88
N LYS A 350 4.80 -5.75 49.02
CA LYS A 350 5.12 -4.32 49.01
C LYS A 350 4.69 -3.60 50.27
N GLU A 351 3.57 -4.02 50.86
CA GLU A 351 3.07 -3.50 52.15
C GLU A 351 3.79 -4.10 53.36
N GLY A 352 4.88 -4.86 53.15
CA GLY A 352 5.73 -5.39 54.21
C GLY A 352 5.38 -6.78 54.73
N MET A 353 4.36 -7.45 54.17
CA MET A 353 4.08 -8.85 54.50
C MET A 353 5.19 -9.77 54.01
N LYS A 354 5.45 -10.83 54.71
CA LYS A 354 6.43 -11.85 54.36
C LYS A 354 5.73 -13.13 53.85
N PRO A 355 6.39 -13.98 53.07
CA PRO A 355 5.83 -15.24 52.61
C PRO A 355 5.39 -16.17 53.72
N GLU A 356 5.99 -16.06 54.93
CA GLU A 356 5.71 -16.87 56.09
C GLU A 356 4.53 -16.35 56.94
N ASP A 357 4.04 -15.14 56.66
CA ASP A 357 2.95 -14.53 57.43
C ASP A 357 1.66 -15.31 57.25
N LYS A 358 1.02 -15.61 58.36
CA LYS A 358 -0.25 -16.36 58.38
C LYS A 358 -1.43 -15.42 58.16
N ILE A 359 -2.35 -15.82 57.30
CA ILE A 359 -3.60 -15.12 57.07
C ILE A 359 -4.76 -16.03 57.49
N ASN A 360 -5.72 -15.45 58.22
CA ASN A 360 -6.89 -16.17 58.65
C ASN A 360 -7.80 -16.51 57.46
N ASP A 361 -7.97 -17.79 57.18
CA ASP A 361 -8.81 -18.30 56.10
C ASP A 361 -10.24 -18.52 56.59
N ARG A 362 -11.02 -17.43 56.62
CA ARG A 362 -12.43 -17.43 56.97
C ARG A 362 -13.28 -16.77 55.91
N GLN A 363 -14.57 -17.03 55.93
CA GLN A 363 -15.49 -16.29 55.08
C GLN A 363 -15.54 -14.82 55.45
N VAL A 364 -15.30 -13.96 54.47
CA VAL A 364 -15.40 -12.50 54.63
C VAL A 364 -16.40 -11.96 53.59
N CYS A 365 -17.31 -11.10 54.04
CA CYS A 365 -18.33 -10.50 53.18
C CYS A 365 -18.07 -9.01 52.99
N TYR A 366 -18.21 -8.51 51.76
CA TYR A 366 -18.10 -7.08 51.42
C TYR A 366 -19.38 -6.64 50.73
N GLY A 367 -20.17 -5.76 51.34
CA GLY A 367 -21.37 -5.21 50.72
C GLY A 367 -22.37 -6.26 50.16
N GLY A 368 -22.54 -7.38 50.86
CA GLY A 368 -23.42 -8.47 50.43
C GLY A 368 -22.74 -9.53 49.53
N TYR A 369 -21.55 -9.28 49.04
CA TYR A 369 -20.75 -10.26 48.29
C TYR A 369 -19.87 -11.08 49.27
N CYS A 370 -20.13 -12.37 49.36
CA CYS A 370 -19.45 -13.31 50.24
C CYS A 370 -18.71 -14.37 49.38
N PRO A 371 -17.45 -14.11 48.97
CA PRO A 371 -16.68 -15.08 48.20
C PRO A 371 -16.46 -16.35 49.01
N ARG A 372 -16.44 -17.49 48.26
CA ARG A 372 -16.26 -18.81 48.89
C ARG A 372 -14.98 -19.45 48.37
N ASN A 373 -14.28 -20.16 49.24
CA ASN A 373 -13.15 -20.98 48.85
C ASN A 373 -13.59 -22.15 47.98
N PHE A 374 -12.67 -22.67 47.17
CA PHE A 374 -12.91 -23.88 46.38
C PHE A 374 -13.33 -25.04 47.31
N GLY A 375 -14.45 -25.67 46.99
CA GLY A 375 -15.01 -26.74 47.81
C GLY A 375 -15.69 -26.26 49.09
N ASN A 376 -15.97 -24.97 49.28
CA ASN A 376 -16.65 -24.39 50.47
C ASN A 376 -15.97 -24.66 51.81
N ARG A 377 -14.66 -24.93 51.82
CA ARG A 377 -13.90 -25.24 53.02
C ARG A 377 -12.97 -24.06 53.37
N TYR A 378 -12.89 -23.78 54.66
CA TYR A 378 -12.00 -22.78 55.25
C TYR A 378 -11.05 -23.47 56.20
N MET A 379 -9.81 -23.02 56.30
CA MET A 379 -8.77 -23.68 57.12
C MET A 379 -8.59 -23.01 58.48
N GLY A 380 -9.21 -21.88 58.73
CA GLY A 380 -9.07 -21.11 59.98
C GLY A 380 -7.95 -20.09 60.00
#